data_a07634b7de83db4115d754294f171b20
#
_entry.id   a07634b7de83db4115d754294f171b20
#
_cell.length_a   1.000
_cell.length_b   1.000
_cell.length_c   1.000
_cell.angle_alpha   90.00
_cell.angle_beta   90.00
_cell.angle_gamma   90.00
#
_symmetry.space_group_name_H-M   'P 1'
#
loop_
_entity.id
_entity.type
_entity.pdbx_description
1 polymer ?
#
loop_
_entity_poly.entity_id
_entity_poly.type
_entity_poly.pdbx_seq_one_letter_code
_entity_poly.pdbx_strand_id
1 'polypeptide(L)'
;MIELFPLDASLAQLVILGAFTFVMGIFAGMVGVALGAVRLPVMLAMGFNPVIAAGTNLGVTILGGTAAAWPHWRDGRVVGRVVLVIGIPAIIGSLLGGFFADDVKAWILLGLIASLSAISSVISFWHWWRAIRKSRQPEDVNASTAPAVTRDGVNINQKNQMLYGSIGFAIGVLGGAAGLILAVLRFPILINVLRMDPRTAAGSNNTIGVLAGISGFAGHAINMNFDVAVLAVMGIAGMAGSFIGAKQTGRISATTMRLMIAILLAAATPIVVVRMFSEYSN
;
A
#
# COMPACT_ATOMS: atom_id res chain seq x y z
N MET A 1 30.47 6.73 22.90
CA MET A 1 29.22 6.00 22.58
C MET A 1 28.71 6.61 21.30
N ILE A 2 28.77 5.87 20.20
CA ILE A 2 28.48 6.38 18.86
C ILE A 2 26.97 6.63 18.82
N GLU A 3 26.54 7.91 18.84
CA GLU A 3 25.18 8.29 18.44
C GLU A 3 25.06 8.07 16.93
N LEU A 4 24.88 6.81 16.56
CA LEU A 4 24.82 6.43 15.14
C LEU A 4 23.53 6.94 14.46
N PHE A 5 22.50 7.28 15.23
CA PHE A 5 21.24 7.84 14.73
C PHE A 5 20.57 8.65 15.85
N PRO A 6 20.28 9.94 15.66
CA PRO A 6 19.43 10.68 16.58
C PRO A 6 18.05 9.98 16.64
N LEU A 7 17.61 9.64 17.85
CA LEU A 7 16.25 9.12 18.07
C LEU A 7 15.30 10.31 17.99
N ASP A 8 14.77 10.60 16.81
CA ASP A 8 13.77 11.66 16.64
C ASP A 8 12.42 11.30 17.30
N ALA A 9 12.19 10.00 17.52
CA ALA A 9 10.96 9.47 18.13
C ALA A 9 11.13 9.27 19.64
N SER A 10 10.17 9.79 20.42
CA SER A 10 10.10 9.51 21.85
C SER A 10 9.76 8.03 22.14
N LEU A 11 10.16 7.52 23.31
CA LEU A 11 9.85 6.15 23.71
C LEU A 11 8.32 5.88 23.67
N ALA A 12 7.51 6.85 24.06
CA ALA A 12 6.05 6.73 24.00
C ALA A 12 5.55 6.56 22.54
N GLN A 13 6.10 7.34 21.59
CA GLN A 13 5.78 7.19 20.17
C GLN A 13 6.17 5.81 19.64
N LEU A 14 7.36 5.30 19.98
CA LEU A 14 7.82 3.97 19.58
C LEU A 14 6.89 2.87 20.10
N VAL A 15 6.48 2.94 21.38
CA VAL A 15 5.58 1.95 21.98
C VAL A 15 4.20 2.00 21.33
N ILE A 16 3.63 3.18 21.14
CA ILE A 16 2.29 3.33 20.51
C ILE A 16 2.32 2.85 19.06
N LEU A 17 3.32 3.27 18.28
CA LEU A 17 3.45 2.86 16.87
C LEU A 17 3.73 1.37 16.74
N GLY A 18 4.56 0.81 17.63
CA GLY A 18 4.82 -0.62 17.69
C GLY A 18 3.56 -1.42 17.99
N ALA A 19 2.82 -1.06 19.04
CA ALA A 19 1.56 -1.71 19.43
C ALA A 19 0.50 -1.59 18.32
N PHE A 20 0.33 -0.39 17.76
CA PHE A 20 -0.58 -0.15 16.65
C PHE A 20 -0.22 -1.00 15.43
N THR A 21 1.07 -1.01 15.05
CA THR A 21 1.54 -1.78 13.89
C THR A 21 1.43 -3.29 14.12
N PHE A 22 1.63 -3.77 15.35
CA PHE A 22 1.42 -5.17 15.72
C PHE A 22 -0.04 -5.58 15.52
N VAL A 23 -0.99 -4.79 16.04
CA VAL A 23 -2.43 -5.05 15.87
C VAL A 23 -2.83 -5.00 14.39
N MET A 24 -2.38 -3.97 13.67
CA MET A 24 -2.61 -3.87 12.21
C MET A 24 -1.95 -5.02 11.46
N GLY A 25 -0.78 -5.49 11.90
CA GLY A 25 -0.11 -6.66 11.38
C GLY A 25 -0.95 -7.92 11.50
N ILE A 26 -1.58 -8.17 12.67
CA ILE A 26 -2.49 -9.31 12.86
C ILE A 26 -3.61 -9.26 11.81
N PHE A 27 -4.27 -8.12 11.66
CA PHE A 27 -5.33 -7.97 10.66
C PHE A 27 -4.82 -8.15 9.22
N ALA A 28 -3.66 -7.57 8.90
CA ALA A 28 -3.01 -7.72 7.61
C ALA A 28 -2.71 -9.18 7.28
N GLY A 29 -2.16 -9.92 8.24
CA GLY A 29 -1.86 -11.35 8.11
C GLY A 29 -3.11 -12.21 7.93
N MET A 30 -4.21 -11.92 8.65
CA MET A 30 -5.47 -12.65 8.54
C MET A 30 -6.10 -12.55 7.14
N VAL A 31 -5.91 -11.43 6.44
CA VAL A 31 -6.58 -11.13 5.15
C VAL A 31 -5.60 -11.09 3.98
N GLY A 32 -4.29 -11.03 4.23
CA GLY A 32 -3.27 -10.98 3.17
C GLY A 32 -3.18 -9.63 2.47
N VAL A 33 -3.51 -8.52 3.15
CA VAL A 33 -3.48 -7.15 2.61
C VAL A 33 -2.50 -6.28 3.40
N ALA A 34 -1.60 -5.59 2.71
CA ALA A 34 -0.68 -4.64 3.35
C ALA A 34 -1.42 -3.38 3.83
N LEU A 35 -1.34 -3.06 5.13
CA LEU A 35 -2.04 -1.95 5.78
C LEU A 35 -1.17 -0.69 5.96
N GLY A 36 -0.18 -0.48 5.09
CA GLY A 36 0.68 0.70 5.14
C GLY A 36 -0.08 2.03 5.02
N ALA A 37 -1.18 2.05 4.26
CA ALA A 37 -2.02 3.24 4.10
C ALA A 37 -2.66 3.73 5.40
N VAL A 38 -2.88 2.85 6.38
CA VAL A 38 -3.47 3.22 7.68
C VAL A 38 -2.39 3.73 8.65
N ARG A 39 -1.17 3.18 8.59
CA ARG A 39 -0.06 3.56 9.48
C ARG A 39 0.43 4.98 9.26
N LEU A 40 0.57 5.36 7.98
CA LEU A 40 1.14 6.66 7.63
C LEU A 40 0.36 7.85 8.24
N PRO A 41 -0.97 7.95 8.12
CA PRO A 41 -1.73 9.00 8.81
C PRO A 41 -1.55 9.02 10.32
N VAL A 42 -1.36 7.87 10.96
CA VAL A 42 -1.11 7.80 12.42
C VAL A 42 0.26 8.38 12.76
N MET A 43 1.30 8.07 11.99
CA MET A 43 2.63 8.69 12.15
C MET A 43 2.54 10.21 11.99
N LEU A 44 1.81 10.68 10.97
CA LEU A 44 1.59 12.10 10.74
C LEU A 44 0.84 12.77 11.90
N ALA A 45 -0.19 12.12 12.45
CA ALA A 45 -0.93 12.61 13.60
C ALA A 45 -0.05 12.74 14.87
N MET A 46 0.99 11.89 14.96
CA MET A 46 1.96 11.94 16.07
C MET A 46 3.10 12.96 15.84
N GLY A 47 3.03 13.77 14.79
CA GLY A 47 3.97 14.87 14.55
C GLY A 47 5.19 14.54 13.71
N PHE A 48 5.32 13.32 13.15
CA PHE A 48 6.44 12.98 12.28
C PHE A 48 6.51 13.86 11.04
N ASN A 49 7.73 14.19 10.62
CA ASN A 49 7.95 14.84 9.34
C ASN A 49 7.33 14.00 8.20
N PRO A 50 6.59 14.60 7.25
CA PRO A 50 5.90 13.86 6.20
C PRO A 50 6.82 13.00 5.34
N VAL A 51 8.01 13.47 5.01
CA VAL A 51 8.97 12.75 4.16
C VAL A 51 9.57 11.56 4.91
N ILE A 52 9.99 11.79 6.18
CA ILE A 52 10.53 10.72 7.05
C ILE A 52 9.45 9.66 7.32
N ALA A 53 8.21 10.08 7.60
CA ALA A 53 7.10 9.16 7.79
C ALA A 53 6.81 8.33 6.53
N ALA A 54 6.88 8.94 5.35
CA ALA A 54 6.68 8.26 4.07
C ALA A 54 7.74 7.18 3.83
N GLY A 55 9.02 7.52 3.95
CA GLY A 55 10.12 6.56 3.77
C GLY A 55 10.06 5.42 4.80
N THR A 56 9.89 5.75 6.08
CA THR A 56 9.76 4.74 7.15
C THR A 56 8.58 3.80 6.90
N ASN A 57 7.42 4.33 6.50
CA ASN A 57 6.24 3.51 6.21
C ASN A 57 6.44 2.57 5.01
N LEU A 58 7.17 2.99 3.97
CA LEU A 58 7.55 2.11 2.86
C LEU A 58 8.42 0.96 3.36
N GLY A 59 9.45 1.24 4.15
CA GLY A 59 10.33 0.22 4.72
C GLY A 59 9.55 -0.82 5.54
N VAL A 60 8.68 -0.38 6.45
CA VAL A 60 7.81 -1.28 7.22
C VAL A 60 6.87 -2.09 6.31
N THR A 61 6.33 -1.47 5.26
CA THR A 61 5.40 -2.13 4.34
C THR A 61 6.08 -3.21 3.49
N ILE A 62 7.33 -3.02 3.10
CA ILE A 62 8.13 -4.00 2.38
C ILE A 62 8.32 -5.26 3.23
N LEU A 63 8.67 -5.10 4.52
CA LEU A 63 8.87 -6.22 5.44
C LEU A 63 7.61 -7.09 5.57
N GLY A 64 6.42 -6.46 5.67
CA GLY A 64 5.16 -7.21 5.68
C GLY A 64 4.73 -7.73 4.31
N GLY A 65 5.01 -6.98 3.24
CA GLY A 65 4.59 -7.29 1.87
C GLY A 65 5.34 -8.46 1.25
N THR A 66 6.63 -8.65 1.57
CA THR A 66 7.44 -9.79 1.10
C THR A 66 6.87 -11.12 1.59
N ALA A 67 6.46 -11.18 2.85
CA ALA A 67 5.81 -12.37 3.40
C ALA A 67 4.49 -12.71 2.68
N ALA A 68 3.72 -11.70 2.27
CA ALA A 68 2.48 -11.88 1.52
C ALA A 68 2.71 -12.22 0.03
N ALA A 69 3.81 -11.76 -0.58
CA ALA A 69 4.14 -12.04 -1.98
C ALA A 69 4.65 -13.46 -2.21
N TRP A 70 5.33 -14.04 -1.24
CA TRP A 70 5.97 -15.35 -1.35
C TRP A 70 5.02 -16.50 -1.76
N PRO A 71 3.84 -16.69 -1.14
CA PRO A 71 2.90 -17.73 -1.57
C PRO A 71 2.42 -17.53 -3.02
N HIS A 72 2.16 -16.29 -3.43
CA HIS A 72 1.73 -16.00 -4.79
C HIS A 72 2.81 -16.33 -5.83
N TRP A 73 4.07 -16.11 -5.49
CA TRP A 73 5.21 -16.46 -6.32
C TRP A 73 5.34 -17.98 -6.45
N ARG A 74 5.32 -18.66 -5.33
CA ARG A 74 5.42 -20.12 -5.27
C ARG A 74 4.30 -20.80 -6.05
N ASP A 75 3.07 -20.28 -5.95
CA ASP A 75 1.89 -20.83 -6.62
C ASP A 75 1.80 -20.43 -8.12
N GLY A 76 2.80 -19.73 -8.66
CA GLY A 76 2.84 -19.30 -10.05
C GLY A 76 1.77 -18.28 -10.44
N ARG A 77 1.23 -17.52 -9.47
CA ARG A 77 0.16 -16.53 -9.68
C ARG A 77 0.65 -15.16 -10.17
N VAL A 78 1.86 -15.08 -10.69
CA VAL A 78 2.47 -13.83 -11.16
C VAL A 78 2.60 -13.86 -12.67
N VAL A 79 2.05 -12.86 -13.34
CA VAL A 79 2.15 -12.67 -14.79
C VAL A 79 3.35 -11.78 -15.10
N GLY A 80 4.45 -12.38 -15.58
CA GLY A 80 5.70 -11.67 -15.86
C GLY A 80 5.51 -10.48 -16.80
N ARG A 81 4.67 -10.61 -17.84
CA ARG A 81 4.39 -9.52 -18.80
C ARG A 81 3.73 -8.31 -18.13
N VAL A 82 2.85 -8.52 -17.17
CA VAL A 82 2.22 -7.43 -16.40
C VAL A 82 3.26 -6.74 -15.52
N VAL A 83 4.13 -7.53 -14.87
CA VAL A 83 5.24 -6.99 -14.05
C VAL A 83 6.20 -6.19 -14.92
N LEU A 84 6.51 -6.64 -16.14
CA LEU A 84 7.39 -5.91 -17.05
C LEU A 84 6.75 -4.60 -17.53
N VAL A 85 5.51 -4.64 -18.02
CA VAL A 85 4.88 -3.48 -18.66
C VAL A 85 4.40 -2.43 -17.66
N ILE A 86 3.84 -2.84 -16.52
CA ILE A 86 3.33 -1.92 -15.50
C ILE A 86 4.33 -1.78 -14.35
N GLY A 87 4.99 -2.88 -13.97
CA GLY A 87 5.85 -2.93 -12.80
C GLY A 87 7.17 -2.20 -13.00
N ILE A 88 7.91 -2.41 -14.11
CA ILE A 88 9.18 -1.71 -14.32
C ILE A 88 9.00 -0.19 -14.30
N PRO A 89 8.05 0.41 -15.05
CA PRO A 89 7.80 1.83 -14.94
C PRO A 89 7.39 2.28 -13.52
N ALA A 90 6.60 1.45 -12.81
CA ALA A 90 6.23 1.75 -11.43
C ALA A 90 7.43 1.73 -10.47
N ILE A 91 8.38 0.81 -10.66
CA ILE A 91 9.62 0.73 -9.91
C ILE A 91 10.44 2.01 -10.12
N ILE A 92 10.65 2.40 -11.40
CA ILE A 92 11.39 3.63 -11.74
C ILE A 92 10.67 4.85 -11.16
N GLY A 93 9.37 4.94 -11.37
CA GLY A 93 8.57 6.05 -10.83
C GLY A 93 8.64 6.13 -9.30
N SER A 94 8.58 4.99 -8.60
CA SER A 94 8.63 4.94 -7.15
C SER A 94 10.01 5.35 -6.59
N LEU A 95 11.10 4.96 -7.27
CA LEU A 95 12.44 5.44 -6.95
C LEU A 95 12.53 6.96 -7.05
N LEU A 96 12.10 7.50 -8.17
CA LEU A 96 12.13 8.95 -8.40
C LEU A 96 11.21 9.68 -7.41
N GLY A 97 10.00 9.17 -7.18
CA GLY A 97 9.08 9.75 -6.21
C GLY A 97 9.66 9.81 -4.80
N GLY A 98 10.30 8.72 -4.34
CA GLY A 98 10.97 8.67 -3.05
C GLY A 98 12.21 9.57 -2.98
N PHE A 99 13.01 9.59 -4.06
CA PHE A 99 14.22 10.40 -4.12
C PHE A 99 13.93 11.91 -4.09
N PHE A 100 12.94 12.38 -4.86
CA PHE A 100 12.55 13.79 -4.93
C PHE A 100 11.48 14.19 -3.89
N ALA A 101 11.14 13.30 -2.96
CA ALA A 101 10.12 13.61 -1.94
C ALA A 101 10.50 14.81 -1.05
N ASP A 102 11.79 15.00 -0.82
CA ASP A 102 12.34 16.10 -0.01
C ASP A 102 12.22 17.46 -0.71
N ASP A 103 12.25 17.48 -2.03
CA ASP A 103 12.09 18.70 -2.83
C ASP A 103 10.64 19.16 -2.88
N VAL A 104 9.70 18.32 -2.45
CA VAL A 104 8.27 18.62 -2.43
C VAL A 104 7.92 19.34 -1.12
N LYS A 105 7.31 20.52 -1.23
CA LYS A 105 6.84 21.26 -0.05
C LYS A 105 5.95 20.38 0.83
N ALA A 106 6.14 20.45 2.15
CA ALA A 106 5.45 19.57 3.13
C ALA A 106 3.92 19.58 2.95
N TRP A 107 3.31 20.74 2.73
CA TRP A 107 1.86 20.84 2.52
C TRP A 107 1.37 20.12 1.25
N ILE A 108 2.18 20.11 0.16
CA ILE A 108 1.86 19.35 -1.07
C ILE A 108 1.90 17.86 -0.79
N LEU A 109 2.93 17.40 -0.10
CA LEU A 109 3.08 15.99 0.27
C LEU A 109 1.95 15.54 1.19
N LEU A 110 1.60 16.33 2.19
CA LEU A 110 0.45 16.09 3.06
C LEU A 110 -0.87 16.06 2.28
N GLY A 111 -1.06 16.99 1.35
CA GLY A 111 -2.22 17.01 0.45
C GLY A 111 -2.31 15.76 -0.42
N LEU A 112 -1.18 15.31 -0.94
CA LEU A 112 -1.08 14.05 -1.71
C LEU A 112 -1.46 12.85 -0.84
N ILE A 113 -0.89 12.73 0.37
CA ILE A 113 -1.18 11.64 1.31
C ILE A 113 -2.67 11.66 1.72
N ALA A 114 -3.21 12.84 2.05
CA ALA A 114 -4.63 13.00 2.39
C ALA A 114 -5.55 12.56 1.25
N SER A 115 -5.25 13.01 0.03
CA SER A 115 -6.02 12.67 -1.17
C SER A 115 -6.00 11.17 -1.46
N LEU A 116 -4.81 10.56 -1.42
CA LEU A 116 -4.66 9.11 -1.63
C LEU A 116 -5.33 8.29 -0.53
N SER A 117 -5.29 8.76 0.72
CA SER A 117 -5.98 8.13 1.84
C SER A 117 -7.50 8.23 1.69
N ALA A 118 -8.02 9.40 1.32
CA ALA A 118 -9.45 9.60 1.06
C ALA A 118 -9.94 8.71 -0.09
N ILE A 119 -9.22 8.69 -1.22
CA ILE A 119 -9.55 7.84 -2.38
C ILE A 119 -9.54 6.37 -1.96
N SER A 120 -8.54 5.93 -1.21
CA SER A 120 -8.44 4.54 -0.72
C SER A 120 -9.57 4.20 0.24
N SER A 121 -10.00 5.15 1.08
CA SER A 121 -11.16 5.00 1.97
C SER A 121 -12.45 4.80 1.16
N VAL A 122 -12.72 5.68 0.20
CA VAL A 122 -13.92 5.62 -0.67
C VAL A 122 -13.94 4.30 -1.45
N ILE A 123 -12.83 3.91 -2.06
CA ILE A 123 -12.72 2.65 -2.81
C ILE A 123 -12.98 1.45 -1.89
N SER A 124 -12.39 1.44 -0.69
CA SER A 124 -12.58 0.35 0.29
C SER A 124 -14.03 0.25 0.75
N PHE A 125 -14.67 1.40 1.03
CA PHE A 125 -16.08 1.47 1.40
C PHE A 125 -17.01 0.99 0.27
N TRP A 126 -16.74 1.41 -0.97
CA TRP A 126 -17.51 1.00 -2.14
C TRP A 126 -17.43 -0.51 -2.40
N HIS A 127 -16.23 -1.10 -2.26
CA HIS A 127 -16.02 -2.55 -2.37
C HIS A 127 -16.75 -3.31 -1.26
N TRP A 128 -16.75 -2.78 -0.02
CA TRP A 128 -17.53 -3.34 1.09
C TRP A 128 -19.03 -3.30 0.79
N TRP A 129 -19.54 -2.15 0.38
CA TRP A 129 -20.97 -1.99 0.08
C TRP A 129 -21.46 -2.89 -1.05
N ARG A 130 -20.67 -2.99 -2.13
CA ARG A 130 -20.96 -3.94 -3.22
C ARG A 130 -20.98 -5.40 -2.75
N ALA A 131 -20.04 -5.79 -1.89
CA ALA A 131 -19.97 -7.14 -1.35
C ALA A 131 -21.24 -7.50 -0.54
N ILE A 132 -21.72 -6.57 0.31
CA ILE A 132 -22.96 -6.78 1.07
C ILE A 132 -24.20 -6.83 0.16
N ARG A 133 -24.28 -5.96 -0.85
CA ARG A 133 -25.39 -6.00 -1.79
C ARG A 133 -25.42 -7.30 -2.58
N LYS A 134 -24.27 -7.79 -3.03
CA LYS A 134 -24.17 -9.07 -3.74
C LYS A 134 -24.57 -10.26 -2.87
N SER A 135 -24.25 -10.26 -1.58
CA SER A 135 -24.65 -11.33 -0.66
C SER A 135 -26.15 -11.37 -0.35
N ARG A 136 -26.90 -10.29 -0.68
CA ARG A 136 -28.35 -10.20 -0.49
C ARG A 136 -29.16 -10.53 -1.74
N GLN A 137 -28.52 -10.67 -2.91
CA GLN A 137 -29.18 -11.11 -4.13
C GLN A 137 -29.05 -12.62 -4.26
N PRO A 138 -30.13 -13.37 -4.61
CA PRO A 138 -30.01 -14.77 -5.00
C PRO A 138 -28.97 -14.87 -6.12
N GLU A 139 -28.12 -15.88 -6.07
CA GLU A 139 -27.17 -16.17 -7.13
C GLU A 139 -27.92 -16.38 -8.44
N ASP A 140 -27.92 -15.39 -9.32
CA ASP A 140 -28.25 -15.59 -10.71
C ASP A 140 -27.17 -16.48 -11.32
N VAL A 141 -27.45 -17.78 -11.40
CA VAL A 141 -26.59 -18.83 -11.96
C VAL A 141 -26.23 -18.55 -13.43
N ASN A 142 -26.89 -17.59 -14.06
CA ASN A 142 -26.71 -17.19 -15.46
C ASN A 142 -25.96 -15.87 -15.68
N ALA A 143 -25.37 -15.27 -14.67
CA ALA A 143 -24.46 -14.16 -14.94
C ALA A 143 -23.26 -14.73 -15.71
N SER A 144 -23.30 -14.59 -17.02
CA SER A 144 -22.23 -14.96 -17.96
C SER A 144 -20.97 -14.19 -17.56
N THR A 145 -20.18 -14.78 -16.71
CA THR A 145 -18.82 -14.37 -16.46
C THR A 145 -18.03 -14.68 -17.73
N ALA A 146 -17.74 -13.62 -18.52
CA ALA A 146 -16.73 -13.76 -19.55
C ALA A 146 -15.51 -14.45 -18.90
N PRO A 147 -14.96 -15.50 -19.53
CA PRO A 147 -13.92 -16.30 -18.90
C PRO A 147 -12.78 -15.40 -18.46
N ALA A 148 -12.45 -15.46 -17.17
CA ALA A 148 -11.33 -14.73 -16.64
C ALA A 148 -10.07 -15.19 -17.37
N VAL A 149 -9.28 -14.23 -17.84
CA VAL A 149 -8.05 -14.54 -18.58
C VAL A 149 -7.03 -15.12 -17.62
N THR A 150 -6.66 -16.36 -17.83
CA THR A 150 -5.61 -17.06 -17.10
C THR A 150 -4.22 -16.52 -17.46
N ARG A 151 -3.20 -16.94 -16.74
CA ARG A 151 -1.81 -16.47 -16.85
C ARG A 151 -1.30 -16.37 -18.29
N ASP A 152 -1.60 -17.39 -19.12
CA ASP A 152 -1.09 -17.50 -20.49
C ASP A 152 -1.91 -16.69 -21.51
N GLY A 153 -3.13 -16.26 -21.13
CA GLY A 153 -4.05 -15.52 -22.00
C GLY A 153 -4.00 -13.99 -21.83
N VAL A 154 -3.20 -13.46 -20.90
CA VAL A 154 -3.11 -11.99 -20.71
C VAL A 154 -2.39 -11.37 -21.89
N ASN A 155 -3.17 -10.86 -22.85
CA ASN A 155 -2.64 -10.19 -24.03
C ASN A 155 -2.66 -8.66 -23.83
N ILE A 156 -1.49 -8.10 -23.53
CA ILE A 156 -1.32 -6.65 -23.51
C ILE A 156 -1.00 -6.22 -24.93
N ASN A 157 -1.98 -5.60 -25.60
CA ASN A 157 -1.78 -5.07 -26.95
C ASN A 157 -0.61 -4.08 -26.95
N GLN A 158 0.25 -4.20 -27.94
CA GLN A 158 1.46 -3.38 -28.09
C GLN A 158 1.13 -1.88 -28.12
N LYS A 159 -0.02 -1.49 -28.71
CA LYS A 159 -0.51 -0.11 -28.73
C LYS A 159 -0.83 0.46 -27.33
N ASN A 160 -1.20 -0.40 -26.38
CA ASN A 160 -1.59 0.00 -25.03
C ASN A 160 -0.47 -0.16 -23.99
N GLN A 161 0.69 -0.74 -24.38
CA GLN A 161 1.82 -0.94 -23.46
C GLN A 161 2.33 0.40 -22.90
N MET A 162 2.43 1.40 -23.77
CA MET A 162 2.87 2.75 -23.36
C MET A 162 1.89 3.36 -22.36
N LEU A 163 0.58 3.24 -22.59
CA LEU A 163 -0.44 3.74 -21.67
C LEU A 163 -0.36 3.03 -20.32
N TYR A 164 -0.26 1.70 -20.30
CA TYR A 164 -0.15 0.95 -19.04
C TYR A 164 1.16 1.23 -18.30
N GLY A 165 2.25 1.39 -19.06
CA GLY A 165 3.53 1.82 -18.50
C GLY A 165 3.48 3.22 -17.88
N SER A 166 2.87 4.19 -18.57
CA SER A 166 2.69 5.54 -18.04
C SER A 166 1.84 5.57 -16.78
N ILE A 167 0.76 4.79 -16.73
CA ILE A 167 -0.06 4.64 -15.52
C ILE A 167 0.76 4.01 -14.40
N GLY A 168 1.51 2.94 -14.69
CA GLY A 168 2.41 2.30 -13.73
C GLY A 168 3.42 3.29 -13.16
N PHE A 169 4.07 4.06 -14.04
CA PHE A 169 5.03 5.09 -13.66
C PHE A 169 4.40 6.17 -12.77
N ALA A 170 3.27 6.75 -13.17
CA ALA A 170 2.57 7.78 -12.40
C ALA A 170 2.16 7.27 -11.00
N ILE A 171 1.58 6.07 -10.92
CA ILE A 171 1.24 5.42 -9.64
C ILE A 171 2.51 5.17 -8.82
N GLY A 172 3.62 4.81 -9.47
CA GLY A 172 4.92 4.66 -8.83
C GLY A 172 5.41 5.96 -8.22
N VAL A 173 5.47 7.05 -8.99
CA VAL A 173 5.90 8.38 -8.50
C VAL A 173 5.05 8.82 -7.30
N LEU A 174 3.72 8.79 -7.45
CA LEU A 174 2.81 9.18 -6.36
C LEU A 174 2.98 8.30 -5.11
N GLY A 175 3.12 6.99 -5.32
CA GLY A 175 3.30 6.04 -4.23
C GLY A 175 4.65 6.18 -3.54
N GLY A 176 5.72 6.35 -4.30
CA GLY A 176 7.07 6.58 -3.80
C GLY A 176 7.14 7.86 -2.97
N ALA A 177 6.68 8.98 -3.51
CA ALA A 177 6.67 10.26 -2.81
C ALA A 177 5.81 10.22 -1.53
N ALA A 178 4.59 9.65 -1.62
CA ALA A 178 3.67 9.58 -0.50
C ALA A 178 4.00 8.48 0.52
N GLY A 179 4.98 7.64 0.26
CA GLY A 179 5.30 6.52 1.16
C GLY A 179 4.24 5.40 1.18
N LEU A 180 3.53 5.20 0.08
CA LEU A 180 2.40 4.28 -0.02
C LEU A 180 2.56 3.28 -1.18
N ILE A 181 2.30 2.01 -0.92
CA ILE A 181 2.11 1.03 -1.98
C ILE A 181 0.67 1.14 -2.49
N LEU A 182 0.49 1.83 -3.63
CA LEU A 182 -0.82 2.13 -4.21
C LEU A 182 -1.42 0.94 -4.98
N ALA A 183 -1.35 -0.25 -4.38
CA ALA A 183 -1.91 -1.48 -4.94
C ALA A 183 -3.42 -1.36 -5.23
N VAL A 184 -4.14 -0.60 -4.41
CA VAL A 184 -5.58 -0.37 -4.53
C VAL A 184 -5.95 0.35 -5.83
N LEU A 185 -5.08 1.22 -6.34
CA LEU A 185 -5.31 1.93 -7.60
C LEU A 185 -4.97 1.06 -8.83
N ARG A 186 -3.97 0.18 -8.72
CA ARG A 186 -3.60 -0.74 -9.81
C ARG A 186 -4.57 -1.90 -9.95
N PHE A 187 -5.09 -2.42 -8.85
CA PHE A 187 -5.90 -3.64 -8.84
C PHE A 187 -7.14 -3.57 -9.77
N PRO A 188 -7.93 -2.47 -9.79
CA PRO A 188 -9.04 -2.33 -10.74
C PRO A 188 -8.61 -2.39 -12.21
N ILE A 189 -7.43 -1.88 -12.55
CA ILE A 189 -6.91 -1.94 -13.91
C ILE A 189 -6.64 -3.39 -14.32
N LEU A 190 -6.02 -4.18 -13.43
CA LEU A 190 -5.73 -5.58 -13.70
C LEU A 190 -7.01 -6.41 -13.86
N ILE A 191 -8.03 -6.16 -13.05
CA ILE A 191 -9.29 -6.92 -13.08
C ILE A 191 -10.21 -6.45 -14.22
N ASN A 192 -10.46 -5.14 -14.32
CA ASN A 192 -11.51 -4.62 -15.18
C ASN A 192 -11.02 -4.35 -16.62
N VAL A 193 -9.76 -3.93 -16.77
CA VAL A 193 -9.21 -3.59 -18.07
C VAL A 193 -8.47 -4.77 -18.69
N LEU A 194 -7.57 -5.40 -17.93
CA LEU A 194 -6.82 -6.58 -18.39
C LEU A 194 -7.59 -7.89 -18.21
N ARG A 195 -8.78 -7.86 -17.56
CA ARG A 195 -9.68 -9.00 -17.32
C ARG A 195 -8.98 -10.20 -16.68
N MET A 196 -7.99 -9.95 -15.85
CA MET A 196 -7.23 -10.99 -15.18
C MET A 196 -8.09 -11.71 -14.14
N ASP A 197 -7.83 -13.01 -13.95
CA ASP A 197 -8.34 -13.74 -12.79
C ASP A 197 -7.95 -13.03 -11.49
N PRO A 198 -8.86 -12.86 -10.52
CA PRO A 198 -8.59 -12.12 -9.29
C PRO A 198 -7.37 -12.62 -8.51
N ARG A 199 -7.10 -13.92 -8.49
CA ARG A 199 -5.95 -14.51 -7.77
C ARG A 199 -4.63 -14.15 -8.46
N THR A 200 -4.61 -14.24 -9.78
CA THR A 200 -3.45 -13.89 -10.62
C THR A 200 -3.19 -12.38 -10.62
N ALA A 201 -4.26 -11.58 -10.65
CA ALA A 201 -4.18 -10.14 -10.50
C ALA A 201 -3.60 -9.73 -9.13
N ALA A 202 -4.05 -10.39 -8.06
CA ALA A 202 -3.53 -10.14 -6.71
C ALA A 202 -2.04 -10.49 -6.59
N GLY A 203 -1.61 -11.63 -7.13
CA GLY A 203 -0.21 -12.04 -7.13
C GLY A 203 0.69 -11.05 -7.89
N SER A 204 0.29 -10.68 -9.12
CA SER A 204 1.02 -9.72 -9.94
C SER A 204 1.07 -8.33 -9.29
N ASN A 205 -0.07 -7.84 -8.77
CA ASN A 205 -0.15 -6.55 -8.09
C ASN A 205 0.71 -6.49 -6.81
N ASN A 206 0.72 -7.56 -6.04
CA ASN A 206 1.52 -7.66 -4.83
C ASN A 206 3.02 -7.65 -5.15
N THR A 207 3.43 -8.40 -6.18
CA THR A 207 4.81 -8.43 -6.67
C THR A 207 5.26 -7.04 -7.12
N ILE A 208 4.47 -6.34 -7.94
CA ILE A 208 4.76 -4.96 -8.36
C ILE A 208 4.83 -4.05 -7.12
N GLY A 209 3.92 -4.24 -6.16
CA GLY A 209 3.89 -3.44 -4.94
C GLY A 209 5.16 -3.57 -4.10
N VAL A 210 5.65 -4.79 -3.90
CA VAL A 210 6.89 -5.05 -3.15
C VAL A 210 8.10 -4.45 -3.88
N LEU A 211 8.23 -4.69 -5.18
CA LEU A 211 9.35 -4.17 -5.97
C LEU A 211 9.35 -2.63 -6.03
N ALA A 212 8.20 -2.02 -6.28
CA ALA A 212 8.07 -0.57 -6.24
C ALA A 212 8.28 0.00 -4.83
N GLY A 213 7.85 -0.72 -3.78
CA GLY A 213 8.12 -0.36 -2.40
C GLY A 213 9.61 -0.33 -2.08
N ILE A 214 10.34 -1.39 -2.44
CA ILE A 214 11.80 -1.47 -2.26
C ILE A 214 12.49 -0.30 -2.97
N SER A 215 12.09 -0.04 -4.21
CA SER A 215 12.65 1.03 -5.02
C SER A 215 12.35 2.42 -4.43
N GLY A 216 11.09 2.66 -4.01
CA GLY A 216 10.70 3.92 -3.37
C GLY A 216 11.39 4.14 -2.03
N PHE A 217 11.52 3.08 -1.21
CA PHE A 217 12.29 3.14 0.02
C PHE A 217 13.76 3.46 -0.26
N ALA A 218 14.36 2.85 -1.29
CA ALA A 218 15.72 3.16 -1.69
C ALA A 218 15.86 4.65 -2.07
N GLY A 219 14.87 5.23 -2.77
CA GLY A 219 14.83 6.67 -3.05
C GLY A 219 14.85 7.53 -1.79
N HIS A 220 14.02 7.23 -0.80
CA HIS A 220 14.04 7.91 0.49
C HIS A 220 15.35 7.68 1.26
N ALA A 221 15.89 6.46 1.20
CA ALA A 221 17.11 6.09 1.94
C ALA A 221 18.36 6.80 1.44
N ILE A 222 18.44 7.14 0.14
CA ILE A 222 19.54 7.94 -0.42
C ILE A 222 19.66 9.28 0.30
N ASN A 223 18.53 9.90 0.63
CA ASN A 223 18.47 11.19 1.33
C ASN A 223 18.29 11.03 2.86
N MET A 224 18.46 9.82 3.41
CA MET A 224 18.26 9.50 4.83
C MET A 224 16.85 9.84 5.36
N ASN A 225 15.84 9.84 4.49
CA ASN A 225 14.45 10.19 4.81
C ASN A 225 13.69 9.00 5.42
N PHE A 226 14.19 8.46 6.51
CA PHE A 226 13.52 7.43 7.33
C PHE A 226 14.08 7.43 8.75
N ASP A 227 13.25 7.03 9.72
CA ASP A 227 13.65 6.83 11.11
C ASP A 227 13.96 5.35 11.34
N VAL A 228 15.22 5.05 11.68
CA VAL A 228 15.69 3.67 11.86
C VAL A 228 15.02 3.00 13.06
N ALA A 229 14.82 3.73 14.16
CA ALA A 229 14.24 3.17 15.38
C ALA A 229 12.75 2.85 15.15
N VAL A 230 12.01 3.77 14.52
CA VAL A 230 10.61 3.56 14.15
C VAL A 230 10.49 2.41 13.15
N LEU A 231 11.36 2.38 12.12
CA LEU A 231 11.40 1.30 11.12
C LEU A 231 11.62 -0.06 11.79
N ALA A 232 12.60 -0.16 12.70
CA ALA A 232 12.92 -1.40 13.41
C ALA A 232 11.75 -1.86 14.30
N VAL A 233 11.23 -0.97 15.15
CA VAL A 233 10.14 -1.29 16.07
C VAL A 233 8.86 -1.67 15.32
N MET A 234 8.43 -0.83 14.38
CA MET A 234 7.23 -1.11 13.59
C MET A 234 7.43 -2.30 12.65
N GLY A 235 8.63 -2.49 12.09
CA GLY A 235 8.96 -3.61 11.22
C GLY A 235 8.86 -4.95 11.96
N ILE A 236 9.51 -5.06 13.12
CA ILE A 236 9.44 -6.27 13.96
C ILE A 236 8.01 -6.52 14.44
N ALA A 237 7.35 -5.49 14.97
CA ALA A 237 5.97 -5.59 15.44
C ALA A 237 5.01 -5.99 14.30
N GLY A 238 5.15 -5.40 13.12
CA GLY A 238 4.34 -5.72 11.95
C GLY A 238 4.56 -7.14 11.45
N MET A 239 5.81 -7.60 11.38
CA MET A 239 6.13 -9.00 11.01
C MET A 239 5.56 -9.99 12.02
N ALA A 240 5.76 -9.76 13.32
CA ALA A 240 5.24 -10.63 14.38
C ALA A 240 3.71 -10.67 14.35
N GLY A 241 3.05 -9.51 14.24
CA GLY A 241 1.60 -9.43 14.09
C GLY A 241 1.10 -10.17 12.85
N SER A 242 1.72 -9.96 11.69
CA SER A 242 1.35 -10.61 10.43
C SER A 242 1.51 -12.13 10.49
N PHE A 243 2.56 -12.62 11.13
CA PHE A 243 2.78 -14.05 11.33
C PHE A 243 1.69 -14.69 12.20
N ILE A 244 1.32 -14.03 13.31
CA ILE A 244 0.21 -14.47 14.18
C ILE A 244 -1.11 -14.43 13.44
N GLY A 245 -1.36 -13.34 12.69
CA GLY A 245 -2.57 -13.16 11.90
C GLY A 245 -2.73 -14.19 10.80
N ALA A 246 -1.65 -14.55 10.11
CA ALA A 246 -1.66 -15.56 9.05
C ALA A 246 -2.10 -16.95 9.56
N LYS A 247 -1.78 -17.29 10.81
CA LYS A 247 -2.26 -18.53 11.46
C LYS A 247 -3.76 -18.51 11.78
N GLN A 248 -4.38 -17.32 11.75
CA GLN A 248 -5.80 -17.12 12.03
C GLN A 248 -6.60 -16.71 10.78
N THR A 249 -6.03 -16.94 9.59
CA THR A 249 -6.68 -16.66 8.31
C THR A 249 -8.07 -17.30 8.25
N GLY A 250 -9.06 -16.52 7.78
CA GLY A 250 -10.46 -16.98 7.68
C GLY A 250 -11.36 -16.59 8.86
N ARG A 251 -10.82 -16.16 10.01
CA ARG A 251 -11.65 -15.71 11.15
C ARG A 251 -12.33 -14.38 10.94
N ILE A 252 -11.71 -13.51 10.14
CA ILE A 252 -12.32 -12.22 9.74
C ILE A 252 -12.55 -12.23 8.23
N SER A 253 -13.76 -11.84 7.82
CA SER A 253 -14.09 -11.78 6.42
C SER A 253 -13.34 -10.61 5.74
N ALA A 254 -12.97 -10.78 4.47
CA ALA A 254 -12.39 -9.70 3.67
C ALA A 254 -13.31 -8.48 3.58
N THR A 255 -14.63 -8.69 3.66
CA THR A 255 -15.65 -7.64 3.65
C THR A 255 -15.58 -6.79 4.92
N THR A 256 -15.49 -7.41 6.11
CA THR A 256 -15.34 -6.72 7.39
C THR A 256 -14.04 -5.91 7.43
N MET A 257 -12.95 -6.48 6.93
CA MET A 257 -11.66 -5.79 6.86
C MET A 257 -11.71 -4.54 5.98
N ARG A 258 -12.37 -4.60 4.82
CA ARG A 258 -12.54 -3.43 3.94
C ARG A 258 -13.26 -2.30 4.64
N LEU A 259 -14.29 -2.62 5.43
CA LEU A 259 -14.99 -1.61 6.23
C LEU A 259 -14.08 -1.00 7.29
N MET A 260 -13.32 -1.82 8.03
CA MET A 260 -12.38 -1.33 9.03
C MET A 260 -11.33 -0.39 8.43
N ILE A 261 -10.73 -0.77 7.29
CA ILE A 261 -9.78 0.08 6.55
C ILE A 261 -10.44 1.40 6.14
N ALA A 262 -11.65 1.34 5.58
CA ALA A 262 -12.38 2.52 5.16
C ALA A 262 -12.63 3.48 6.32
N ILE A 263 -13.09 2.97 7.47
CA ILE A 263 -13.35 3.78 8.66
C ILE A 263 -12.05 4.40 9.21
N LEU A 264 -10.98 3.61 9.32
CA LEU A 264 -9.70 4.10 9.84
C LEU A 264 -9.11 5.18 8.94
N LEU A 265 -9.16 5.01 7.62
CA LEU A 265 -8.68 6.01 6.68
C LEU A 265 -9.58 7.26 6.67
N ALA A 266 -10.91 7.09 6.77
CA ALA A 266 -11.85 8.20 6.86
C ALA A 266 -11.61 9.04 8.14
N ALA A 267 -11.33 8.38 9.27
CA ALA A 267 -11.04 9.06 10.52
C ALA A 267 -9.66 9.75 10.53
N ALA A 268 -8.67 9.16 9.85
CA ALA A 268 -7.31 9.70 9.82
C ALA A 268 -7.14 10.83 8.78
N THR A 269 -7.90 10.81 7.67
CA THR A 269 -7.80 11.83 6.61
C THR A 269 -7.99 13.27 7.11
N PRO A 270 -9.00 13.62 7.92
CA PRO A 270 -9.17 14.97 8.44
C PRO A 270 -7.96 15.47 9.22
N ILE A 271 -7.30 14.61 9.98
CA ILE A 271 -6.10 14.96 10.78
C ILE A 271 -4.97 15.40 9.84
N VAL A 272 -4.75 14.65 8.76
CA VAL A 272 -3.73 14.99 7.76
C VAL A 272 -4.09 16.28 7.02
N VAL A 273 -5.38 16.51 6.73
CA VAL A 273 -5.87 17.75 6.09
C VAL A 273 -5.65 18.96 6.99
N VAL A 274 -5.99 18.86 8.27
CA VAL A 274 -5.73 19.96 9.22
C VAL A 274 -4.23 20.28 9.28
N ARG A 275 -3.38 19.27 9.34
CA ARG A 275 -1.94 19.47 9.34
C ARG A 275 -1.44 20.09 8.03
N MET A 276 -2.00 19.69 6.88
CA MET A 276 -1.69 20.30 5.59
C MET A 276 -1.95 21.81 5.59
N PHE A 277 -3.11 22.24 6.12
CA PHE A 277 -3.42 23.67 6.20
C PHE A 277 -2.52 24.41 7.18
N SER A 278 -2.14 23.81 8.28
CA SER A 278 -1.17 24.37 9.23
C SER A 278 0.20 24.61 8.56
N GLU A 279 0.68 23.66 7.77
CA GLU A 279 1.96 23.77 7.03
C GLU A 279 1.87 24.74 5.83
N TYR A 280 0.67 24.96 5.28
CA TYR A 280 0.46 25.93 4.19
C TYR A 280 0.45 27.37 4.70
N SER A 281 -0.01 27.60 5.94
CA SER A 281 -0.14 28.92 6.55
C SER A 281 1.14 29.44 7.21
N ASN A 282 2.14 28.59 7.42
CA ASN A 282 3.47 28.90 7.93
C ASN A 282 4.47 29.08 6.77
#